data_970437856f5582be6bb87bbe2aaeb5f7
#
_entry.id   970437856f5582be6bb87bbe2aaeb5f7
#
_cell.length_a   1.000
_cell.length_b   1.000
_cell.length_c   1.000
_cell.angle_alpha   90.00
_cell.angle_beta   90.00
_cell.angle_gamma   90.00
#
_symmetry.space_group_name_H-M   'P 1'
#
loop_
_entity.id
_entity.type
_entity.pdbx_description
1 polymer ?
#
loop_
_entity_poly.entity_id
_entity_poly.type
_entity_poly.pdbx_seq_one_letter_code
_entity_poly.pdbx_strand_id
1 'polypeptide(L)'
;MKKVFLIVLFSLFIVFLNFTINSCSPEEKIIEKQMIQISDEELIEKNSAIYKTREINGKERKFLSSDFSRIEKPSSLDEFTQYFHNPPLRQHRTGTCWSFATTSFLESELKRLEKGDVKLSEIYTVYWEYVEKARGFIKQKGKQSLGQGSEHNAVTERMKKYGAVPASAYSGLLRGQEEHNHSKLFREIRNYLTFCKENKYWDEEKAISYVKSILNKHLGTPPETIEVDGKSMTPKEYLENVLQLPLDDYVCFMSLKSLPFYTKGEYKVPDNWWHSEEYYNVPLDEFFDAIVNSLKNGHTVALGGDVSEPGISSAEDIAIVPTYDILQKLIDQDSREFRFYNRTSTDDHAIHAVG
;
A
#
# COMPACT_ATOMS: atom_id res chain seq x y z
N MET A 1 21.48 48.22 -11.71
CA MET A 1 20.37 48.61 -10.84
C MET A 1 19.59 47.46 -10.25
N LYS A 2 19.33 46.32 -10.95
CA LYS A 2 18.54 45.19 -10.39
C LYS A 2 19.23 44.41 -9.23
N LYS A 3 20.56 44.32 -9.22
CA LYS A 3 21.27 43.61 -8.14
C LYS A 3 21.36 44.35 -6.81
N VAL A 4 21.37 45.67 -6.84
CA VAL A 4 21.40 46.51 -5.61
C VAL A 4 20.03 46.50 -4.93
N PHE A 5 18.94 46.44 -5.69
CA PHE A 5 17.59 46.36 -5.14
C PHE A 5 17.29 45.00 -4.44
N LEU A 6 17.89 43.92 -4.94
CA LEU A 6 17.73 42.58 -4.33
C LEU A 6 18.49 42.44 -2.99
N ILE A 7 19.66 43.09 -2.87
CA ILE A 7 20.45 43.05 -1.63
C ILE A 7 19.80 43.88 -0.52
N VAL A 8 19.19 45.01 -0.91
CA VAL A 8 18.44 45.91 0.04
C VAL A 8 17.15 45.21 0.52
N LEU A 9 16.47 44.47 -0.36
CA LEU A 9 15.28 43.72 0.01
C LEU A 9 15.63 42.52 0.94
N PHE A 10 16.77 41.87 0.70
CA PHE A 10 17.19 40.76 1.54
C PHE A 10 17.67 41.23 2.95
N SER A 11 18.35 42.39 3.01
CA SER A 11 18.74 42.97 4.30
C SER A 11 17.54 43.54 5.08
N LEU A 12 16.52 44.06 4.40
CA LEU A 12 15.27 44.46 5.04
C LEU A 12 14.44 43.28 5.54
N PHE A 13 14.48 42.14 4.83
CA PHE A 13 13.79 40.91 5.24
C PHE A 13 14.48 40.26 6.46
N ILE A 14 15.82 40.27 6.52
CA ILE A 14 16.59 39.80 7.68
C ILE A 14 16.36 40.69 8.91
N VAL A 15 16.28 42.02 8.75
CA VAL A 15 15.97 42.92 9.84
C VAL A 15 14.54 42.74 10.33
N PHE A 16 13.57 42.50 9.42
CA PHE A 16 12.19 42.18 9.82
C PHE A 16 12.06 40.84 10.52
N LEU A 17 12.82 39.80 10.08
CA LEU A 17 12.83 38.49 10.73
C LEU A 17 13.40 38.58 12.15
N ASN A 18 14.48 39.34 12.34
CA ASN A 18 15.04 39.58 13.67
C ASN A 18 14.11 40.39 14.60
N PHE A 19 13.27 41.26 14.04
CA PHE A 19 12.30 42.02 14.85
C PHE A 19 11.08 41.18 15.23
N THR A 20 10.68 40.20 14.39
CA THR A 20 9.58 39.27 14.71
C THR A 20 9.98 38.22 15.74
N ILE A 21 11.24 37.78 15.74
CA ILE A 21 11.75 36.81 16.74
C ILE A 21 11.80 37.46 18.15
N ASN A 22 12.02 38.77 18.25
CA ASN A 22 12.01 39.46 19.53
C ASN A 22 10.62 39.87 20.02
N SER A 23 9.57 39.70 19.22
CA SER A 23 8.18 39.97 19.57
C SER A 23 7.32 38.74 19.81
N CYS A 24 7.95 37.56 19.95
CA CYS A 24 7.26 36.33 20.34
C CYS A 24 6.54 36.55 21.67
N SER A 25 5.28 36.22 21.73
CA SER A 25 4.51 36.31 22.97
C SER A 25 5.10 35.42 24.06
N PRO A 26 4.94 35.73 25.33
CA PRO A 26 5.37 34.84 26.40
C PRO A 26 4.79 33.41 26.28
N GLU A 27 3.59 33.28 25.73
CA GLU A 27 2.91 32.01 25.50
C GLU A 27 3.62 31.16 24.41
N GLU A 28 4.02 31.79 23.27
CA GLU A 28 4.76 31.06 22.22
C GLU A 28 6.12 30.57 22.72
N LYS A 29 6.82 31.35 23.53
CA LYS A 29 8.07 30.91 24.14
C LYS A 29 7.89 29.80 25.18
N ILE A 30 6.76 29.81 25.88
CA ILE A 30 6.43 28.76 26.84
C ILE A 30 6.12 27.46 26.09
N ILE A 31 5.36 27.52 24.97
CA ILE A 31 5.03 26.35 24.17
C ILE A 31 6.30 25.73 23.55
N GLU A 32 7.16 26.55 22.96
CA GLU A 32 8.41 26.08 22.37
C GLU A 32 9.33 25.44 23.44
N LYS A 33 9.48 26.08 24.59
CA LYS A 33 10.26 25.55 25.71
C LYS A 33 9.65 24.26 26.28
N GLN A 34 8.31 24.20 26.32
CA GLN A 34 7.60 23.03 26.81
C GLN A 34 7.71 21.85 25.84
N MET A 35 7.62 22.08 24.52
CA MET A 35 7.83 21.04 23.51
C MET A 35 9.24 20.45 23.55
N ILE A 36 10.29 21.28 23.65
CA ILE A 36 11.68 20.81 23.76
C ILE A 36 11.87 20.01 25.04
N GLN A 37 11.35 20.47 26.15
CA GLN A 37 11.47 19.80 27.44
C GLN A 37 10.76 18.45 27.48
N ILE A 38 9.57 18.36 26.88
CA ILE A 38 8.81 17.12 26.74
C ILE A 38 9.54 16.12 25.83
N SER A 39 10.13 16.62 24.73
CA SER A 39 10.91 15.81 23.80
C SER A 39 12.11 15.16 24.48
N ASP A 40 12.86 15.91 25.28
CA ASP A 40 14.03 15.41 25.98
C ASP A 40 13.66 14.40 27.08
N GLU A 41 12.66 14.68 27.88
CA GLU A 41 12.19 13.78 28.93
C GLU A 41 11.65 12.46 28.38
N GLU A 42 10.82 12.49 27.35
CA GLU A 42 10.28 11.26 26.76
C GLU A 42 11.34 10.46 25.99
N LEU A 43 12.30 11.11 25.35
CA LEU A 43 13.43 10.41 24.71
C LEU A 43 14.35 9.76 25.75
N ILE A 44 14.53 10.36 26.93
CA ILE A 44 15.32 9.80 28.03
C ILE A 44 14.57 8.67 28.73
N GLU A 45 13.29 8.86 29.05
CA GLU A 45 12.50 7.85 29.78
C GLU A 45 12.11 6.66 28.89
N LYS A 46 11.78 6.92 27.62
CA LYS A 46 11.32 5.92 26.65
C LYS A 46 12.35 5.70 25.55
N ASN A 47 13.63 5.80 25.84
CA ASN A 47 14.67 5.58 24.83
C ASN A 47 14.51 4.19 24.21
N SER A 48 13.71 4.13 23.15
CA SER A 48 13.43 2.94 22.37
C SER A 48 14.40 2.74 21.20
N ALA A 49 15.48 3.55 21.18
CA ALA A 49 16.48 3.49 20.12
C ALA A 49 17.70 2.69 20.55
N ILE A 50 18.08 1.73 19.76
CA ILE A 50 19.31 0.95 19.92
C ILE A 50 20.04 0.86 18.59
N TYR A 51 21.36 0.64 18.65
CA TYR A 51 22.14 0.32 17.45
C TYR A 51 22.24 -1.19 17.29
N LYS A 52 21.74 -1.69 16.17
CA LYS A 52 21.94 -3.07 15.72
C LYS A 52 23.00 -3.10 14.63
N THR A 53 23.75 -4.20 14.55
CA THR A 53 24.75 -4.43 13.51
C THR A 53 24.22 -5.47 12.52
N ARG A 54 24.34 -5.19 11.22
CA ARG A 54 24.07 -6.15 10.14
C ARG A 54 25.26 -6.21 9.21
N GLU A 55 25.52 -7.41 8.70
CA GLU A 55 26.47 -7.58 7.61
C GLU A 55 25.78 -7.25 6.27
N ILE A 56 26.31 -6.27 5.56
CA ILE A 56 25.84 -5.88 4.23
C ILE A 56 27.03 -5.90 3.28
N ASN A 57 27.00 -6.78 2.29
CA ASN A 57 28.07 -6.97 1.31
C ASN A 57 29.45 -7.23 1.97
N GLY A 58 29.50 -8.13 2.97
CA GLY A 58 30.72 -8.49 3.68
C GLY A 58 31.27 -7.42 4.63
N LYS A 59 30.47 -6.39 4.95
CA LYS A 59 30.87 -5.33 5.89
C LYS A 59 29.80 -5.17 6.98
N GLU A 60 30.25 -5.14 8.22
CA GLU A 60 29.38 -4.78 9.32
C GLU A 60 28.96 -3.29 9.23
N ARG A 61 27.66 -3.05 9.32
CA ARG A 61 27.09 -1.70 9.40
C ARG A 61 26.18 -1.58 10.60
N LYS A 62 26.38 -0.50 11.36
CA LYS A 62 25.46 -0.10 12.43
C LYS A 62 24.30 0.69 11.83
N PHE A 63 23.10 0.42 12.32
CA PHE A 63 21.90 1.18 12.00
C PHE A 63 21.06 1.35 13.27
N LEU A 64 20.33 2.46 13.30
CA LEU A 64 19.37 2.72 14.36
C LEU A 64 18.18 1.76 14.23
N SER A 65 17.73 1.22 15.32
CA SER A 65 16.58 0.33 15.41
C SER A 65 15.77 0.64 16.65
N SER A 66 14.51 0.28 16.66
CA SER A 66 13.68 0.36 17.85
C SER A 66 14.07 -0.70 18.87
N ASP A 67 14.02 -0.33 20.15
CA ASP A 67 14.10 -1.25 21.28
C ASP A 67 12.67 -1.60 21.71
N PHE A 68 12.19 -2.75 21.27
CA PHE A 68 10.84 -3.22 21.57
C PHE A 68 10.69 -3.85 22.95
N SER A 69 11.79 -4.03 23.70
CA SER A 69 11.79 -4.71 25.01
C SER A 69 11.00 -3.95 26.11
N ARG A 70 10.78 -2.65 25.90
CA ARG A 70 10.05 -1.77 26.82
C ARG A 70 8.62 -1.46 26.43
N ILE A 71 8.17 -2.04 25.31
CA ILE A 71 6.83 -1.76 24.79
C ILE A 71 5.88 -2.81 25.34
N GLU A 72 4.87 -2.34 26.06
CA GLU A 72 3.77 -3.17 26.47
C GLU A 72 2.94 -3.53 25.23
N LYS A 73 2.78 -4.82 24.97
CA LYS A 73 1.99 -5.36 23.86
C LYS A 73 1.16 -6.54 24.37
N PRO A 74 0.06 -6.87 23.70
CA PRO A 74 -0.68 -8.09 23.97
C PRO A 74 0.25 -9.31 23.91
N SER A 75 0.04 -10.25 24.80
CA SER A 75 0.85 -11.46 24.96
C SER A 75 0.42 -12.59 24.02
N SER A 76 -0.83 -12.52 23.56
CA SER A 76 -1.46 -13.54 22.71
C SER A 76 -2.44 -12.90 21.74
N LEU A 77 -2.62 -13.55 20.60
CA LEU A 77 -3.67 -13.19 19.64
C LEU A 77 -5.07 -13.41 20.19
N ASP A 78 -5.25 -14.20 21.24
CA ASP A 78 -6.53 -14.44 21.91
C ASP A 78 -7.07 -13.19 22.65
N GLU A 79 -6.24 -12.19 22.86
CA GLU A 79 -6.65 -10.90 23.41
C GLU A 79 -7.41 -10.01 22.40
N PHE A 80 -7.37 -10.38 21.11
CA PHE A 80 -8.06 -9.67 20.05
C PHE A 80 -9.33 -10.41 19.62
N THR A 81 -10.38 -9.67 19.31
CA THR A 81 -11.50 -10.20 18.54
C THR A 81 -11.05 -10.39 17.10
N GLN A 82 -10.98 -11.64 16.64
CA GLN A 82 -10.55 -11.95 15.28
C GLN A 82 -11.75 -12.37 14.44
N TYR A 83 -11.79 -11.89 13.21
CA TYR A 83 -12.74 -12.31 12.20
C TYR A 83 -12.13 -13.35 11.28
N PHE A 84 -13.00 -14.10 10.60
CA PHE A 84 -12.53 -15.15 9.68
C PHE A 84 -11.57 -14.58 8.65
N HIS A 85 -10.48 -15.26 8.47
CA HIS A 85 -9.54 -15.11 7.35
C HIS A 85 -8.93 -16.47 7.01
N ASN A 86 -8.58 -16.69 5.77
CA ASN A 86 -7.78 -17.84 5.40
C ASN A 86 -6.35 -17.71 5.98
N PRO A 87 -5.62 -18.80 6.19
CA PRO A 87 -4.23 -18.72 6.64
C PRO A 87 -3.41 -17.76 5.77
N PRO A 88 -2.57 -16.91 6.36
CA PRO A 88 -1.80 -15.92 5.63
C PRO A 88 -0.84 -16.59 4.64
N LEU A 89 -0.82 -16.07 3.42
CA LEU A 89 0.06 -16.56 2.36
C LEU A 89 1.22 -15.59 2.13
N ARG A 90 2.39 -16.15 1.84
CA ARG A 90 3.55 -15.36 1.44
C ARG A 90 3.48 -15.02 -0.04
N GLN A 91 3.63 -13.74 -0.38
CA GLN A 91 3.77 -13.31 -1.78
C GLN A 91 5.16 -13.62 -2.36
N HIS A 92 6.12 -14.03 -1.52
CA HIS A 92 7.51 -14.30 -1.86
C HIS A 92 8.20 -13.13 -2.60
N ARG A 93 8.82 -13.38 -3.77
CA ARG A 93 9.59 -12.38 -4.53
C ARG A 93 8.75 -11.69 -5.58
N THR A 94 7.67 -11.06 -5.13
CA THR A 94 6.75 -10.31 -5.99
C THR A 94 6.36 -9.00 -5.34
N GLY A 95 5.97 -8.00 -6.12
CA GLY A 95 5.34 -6.77 -5.64
C GLY A 95 3.82 -6.84 -5.77
N THR A 96 3.20 -7.88 -5.21
CA THR A 96 1.76 -8.17 -5.38
C THR A 96 0.98 -8.15 -4.06
N CYS A 97 1.52 -7.51 -3.02
CA CYS A 97 0.88 -7.37 -1.70
C CYS A 97 -0.57 -6.87 -1.81
N TRP A 98 -0.83 -5.91 -2.68
CA TRP A 98 -2.15 -5.37 -2.98
C TRP A 98 -3.17 -6.46 -3.35
N SER A 99 -2.76 -7.45 -4.16
CA SER A 99 -3.65 -8.55 -4.55
C SER A 99 -3.85 -9.54 -3.40
N PHE A 100 -2.79 -9.88 -2.66
CA PHE A 100 -2.87 -10.82 -1.54
C PHE A 100 -3.74 -10.26 -0.40
N ALA A 101 -3.50 -9.02 0.01
CA ALA A 101 -4.26 -8.37 1.09
C ALA A 101 -5.74 -8.19 0.72
N THR A 102 -6.02 -7.68 -0.49
CA THR A 102 -7.41 -7.45 -0.89
C THR A 102 -8.16 -8.73 -1.19
N THR A 103 -7.51 -9.75 -1.76
CA THR A 103 -8.15 -11.05 -1.95
C THR A 103 -8.51 -11.68 -0.61
N SER A 104 -7.60 -11.63 0.38
CA SER A 104 -7.87 -12.09 1.75
C SER A 104 -9.04 -11.33 2.39
N PHE A 105 -9.12 -10.01 2.21
CA PHE A 105 -10.28 -9.21 2.64
C PHE A 105 -11.58 -9.69 1.98
N LEU A 106 -11.60 -9.91 0.67
CA LEU A 106 -12.79 -10.38 -0.04
C LEU A 106 -13.19 -11.81 0.37
N GLU A 107 -12.23 -12.67 0.72
CA GLU A 107 -12.49 -13.99 1.29
C GLU A 107 -13.18 -13.90 2.66
N SER A 108 -12.77 -12.95 3.50
CA SER A 108 -13.45 -12.66 4.78
C SER A 108 -14.86 -12.14 4.55
N GLU A 109 -15.07 -11.29 3.57
CA GLU A 109 -16.40 -10.80 3.18
C GLU A 109 -17.29 -11.93 2.65
N LEU A 110 -16.76 -12.87 1.86
CA LEU A 110 -17.50 -14.06 1.44
C LEU A 110 -17.99 -14.88 2.64
N LYS A 111 -17.13 -15.07 3.63
CA LYS A 111 -17.54 -15.75 4.89
C LYS A 111 -18.61 -14.98 5.64
N ARG A 112 -18.45 -13.66 5.79
CA ARG A 112 -19.44 -12.78 6.44
C ARG A 112 -20.79 -12.80 5.72
N LEU A 113 -20.78 -12.89 4.38
CA LEU A 113 -21.97 -13.01 3.53
C LEU A 113 -22.52 -14.44 3.43
N GLU A 114 -22.06 -15.36 4.28
CA GLU A 114 -22.50 -16.76 4.35
C GLU A 114 -22.26 -17.55 3.06
N LYS A 115 -21.25 -17.16 2.25
CA LYS A 115 -20.86 -17.87 1.02
C LYS A 115 -19.87 -19.01 1.27
N GLY A 116 -19.52 -19.29 2.53
CA GLY A 116 -18.61 -20.35 2.94
C GLY A 116 -17.13 -19.92 2.98
N ASP A 117 -16.28 -20.92 3.17
CA ASP A 117 -14.82 -20.74 3.26
C ASP A 117 -14.22 -20.85 1.87
N VAL A 118 -14.17 -19.74 1.17
CA VAL A 118 -13.67 -19.68 -0.20
C VAL A 118 -12.21 -19.25 -0.20
N LYS A 119 -11.38 -19.94 -1.02
CA LYS A 119 -10.02 -19.52 -1.31
C LYS A 119 -9.91 -19.12 -2.78
N LEU A 120 -9.68 -17.83 -3.01
CA LEU A 120 -9.55 -17.24 -4.35
C LEU A 120 -8.10 -17.22 -4.81
N SER A 121 -7.91 -17.13 -6.12
CA SER A 121 -6.57 -16.98 -6.71
C SER A 121 -6.15 -15.51 -6.77
N GLU A 122 -5.16 -15.14 -6.00
CA GLU A 122 -4.51 -13.84 -6.06
C GLU A 122 -3.82 -13.61 -7.41
N ILE A 123 -3.21 -14.67 -7.94
CA ILE A 123 -2.40 -14.60 -9.15
C ILE A 123 -3.25 -14.49 -10.41
N TYR A 124 -4.50 -14.94 -10.39
CA TYR A 124 -5.44 -14.68 -11.47
C TYR A 124 -5.67 -13.17 -11.65
N THR A 125 -5.89 -12.46 -10.55
CA THR A 125 -6.04 -11.01 -10.53
C THR A 125 -4.74 -10.31 -10.97
N VAL A 126 -3.58 -10.76 -10.48
CA VAL A 126 -2.26 -10.23 -10.87
C VAL A 126 -2.00 -10.40 -12.37
N TYR A 127 -2.34 -11.55 -12.94
CA TYR A 127 -2.18 -11.79 -14.37
C TYR A 127 -2.92 -10.71 -15.20
N TRP A 128 -4.18 -10.48 -14.87
CA TRP A 128 -5.00 -9.50 -15.57
C TRP A 128 -4.60 -8.07 -15.30
N GLU A 129 -4.11 -7.77 -14.10
CA GLU A 129 -3.55 -6.46 -13.80
C GLU A 129 -2.31 -6.17 -14.65
N TYR A 130 -1.41 -7.12 -14.81
CA TYR A 130 -0.25 -6.94 -15.68
C TYR A 130 -0.64 -6.77 -17.15
N VAL A 131 -1.69 -7.42 -17.61
CA VAL A 131 -2.27 -7.19 -18.94
C VAL A 131 -2.79 -5.76 -19.09
N GLU A 132 -3.54 -5.27 -18.08
CA GLU A 132 -4.10 -3.91 -18.14
C GLU A 132 -3.03 -2.83 -18.01
N LYS A 133 -2.01 -3.05 -17.18
CA LYS A 133 -0.86 -2.15 -17.11
C LYS A 133 -0.13 -2.04 -18.46
N ALA A 134 0.09 -3.16 -19.11
CA ALA A 134 0.69 -3.16 -20.44
C ALA A 134 -0.21 -2.43 -21.47
N ARG A 135 -1.53 -2.63 -21.38
CA ARG A 135 -2.51 -1.93 -22.22
C ARG A 135 -2.46 -0.42 -22.02
N GLY A 136 -2.48 0.01 -20.76
CA GLY A 136 -2.36 1.41 -20.40
C GLY A 136 -1.06 2.04 -20.91
N PHE A 137 0.04 1.32 -20.77
CA PHE A 137 1.35 1.76 -21.27
C PHE A 137 1.35 1.99 -22.80
N ILE A 138 0.76 1.09 -23.56
CA ILE A 138 0.63 1.21 -25.03
C ILE A 138 -0.29 2.39 -25.38
N LYS A 139 -1.47 2.48 -24.76
CA LYS A 139 -2.42 3.59 -24.97
C LYS A 139 -1.82 4.95 -24.64
N GLN A 140 -1.06 5.06 -23.57
CA GLN A 140 -0.39 6.29 -23.16
C GLN A 140 0.96 6.52 -23.87
N LYS A 141 1.29 5.70 -24.86
CA LYS A 141 2.54 5.82 -25.64
C LYS A 141 3.79 5.87 -24.76
N GLY A 142 3.85 4.98 -23.77
CA GLY A 142 4.98 4.82 -22.87
C GLY A 142 5.16 5.93 -21.83
N LYS A 143 4.13 6.71 -21.53
CA LYS A 143 4.17 7.74 -20.48
C LYS A 143 3.88 7.17 -19.09
N GLN A 144 3.13 6.07 -19.02
CA GLN A 144 2.79 5.39 -17.78
C GLN A 144 4.02 4.71 -17.17
N SER A 145 4.16 4.78 -15.85
CA SER A 145 5.15 3.98 -15.13
C SER A 145 4.77 2.50 -15.14
N LEU A 146 5.80 1.63 -15.06
CA LEU A 146 5.63 0.19 -15.00
C LEU A 146 6.21 -0.34 -13.69
N GLY A 147 5.36 -0.77 -12.79
CA GLY A 147 5.65 -1.43 -11.53
C GLY A 147 4.84 -2.71 -11.37
N GLN A 148 5.21 -3.57 -10.41
CA GLN A 148 4.41 -4.74 -10.03
C GLN A 148 3.27 -4.38 -9.07
N GLY A 149 3.46 -3.30 -8.29
CA GLY A 149 2.50 -2.79 -7.33
C GLY A 149 1.23 -2.28 -8.00
N SER A 150 0.14 -2.26 -7.27
CA SER A 150 -1.14 -1.66 -7.62
C SER A 150 -1.92 -1.35 -6.34
N GLU A 151 -3.12 -0.79 -6.48
CA GLU A 151 -3.98 -0.42 -5.37
C GLU A 151 -5.05 -1.48 -5.08
N HIS A 152 -5.67 -1.40 -3.89
CA HIS A 152 -6.73 -2.32 -3.47
C HIS A 152 -7.91 -2.37 -4.45
N ASN A 153 -8.34 -1.21 -4.96
CA ASN A 153 -9.44 -1.11 -5.93
C ASN A 153 -9.10 -1.74 -7.30
N ALA A 154 -7.81 -1.97 -7.62
CA ALA A 154 -7.47 -2.74 -8.80
C ALA A 154 -8.03 -4.16 -8.75
N VAL A 155 -8.08 -4.79 -7.56
CA VAL A 155 -8.62 -6.15 -7.41
C VAL A 155 -10.09 -6.18 -7.79
N THR A 156 -10.89 -5.29 -7.24
CA THR A 156 -12.33 -5.22 -7.54
C THR A 156 -12.58 -4.90 -9.02
N GLU A 157 -11.80 -3.97 -9.59
CA GLU A 157 -11.90 -3.63 -11.02
C GLU A 157 -11.48 -4.79 -11.93
N ARG A 158 -10.45 -5.55 -11.56
CA ARG A 158 -10.07 -6.76 -12.35
C ARG A 158 -11.13 -7.84 -12.22
N MET A 159 -11.67 -8.07 -11.02
CA MET A 159 -12.76 -9.03 -10.83
C MET A 159 -14.01 -8.65 -11.63
N LYS A 160 -14.45 -7.39 -11.60
CA LYS A 160 -15.56 -6.92 -12.45
C LYS A 160 -15.32 -7.19 -13.94
N LYS A 161 -14.09 -7.00 -14.40
CA LYS A 161 -13.75 -7.15 -15.83
C LYS A 161 -13.52 -8.59 -16.24
N TYR A 162 -12.88 -9.40 -15.44
CA TYR A 162 -12.36 -10.72 -15.80
C TYR A 162 -12.94 -11.86 -14.96
N GLY A 163 -13.73 -11.56 -13.94
CA GLY A 163 -14.23 -12.54 -12.98
C GLY A 163 -13.19 -12.92 -11.94
N ALA A 164 -13.45 -14.01 -11.23
CA ALA A 164 -12.58 -14.60 -10.23
C ALA A 164 -12.51 -16.11 -10.42
N VAL A 165 -11.48 -16.75 -9.87
CA VAL A 165 -11.35 -18.21 -9.87
C VAL A 165 -10.88 -18.70 -8.51
N PRO A 166 -11.23 -19.93 -8.11
CA PRO A 166 -10.64 -20.57 -6.93
C PRO A 166 -9.13 -20.73 -7.09
N ALA A 167 -8.38 -20.68 -5.99
CA ALA A 167 -6.93 -20.91 -5.99
C ALA A 167 -6.57 -22.29 -6.57
N SER A 168 -7.42 -23.28 -6.38
CA SER A 168 -7.25 -24.63 -6.93
C SER A 168 -7.33 -24.69 -8.47
N ALA A 169 -8.04 -23.74 -9.09
CA ALA A 169 -8.16 -23.69 -10.56
C ALA A 169 -6.99 -22.96 -11.22
N TYR A 170 -6.35 -22.03 -10.51
CA TYR A 170 -5.22 -21.29 -11.04
C TYR A 170 -4.32 -20.76 -9.92
N SER A 171 -3.18 -21.40 -9.70
CA SER A 171 -2.20 -20.95 -8.71
C SER A 171 -1.18 -19.97 -9.28
N GLY A 172 -1.00 -19.90 -10.60
CA GLY A 172 0.09 -19.17 -11.24
C GLY A 172 1.48 -19.80 -11.04
N LEU A 173 1.57 -20.99 -10.41
CA LEU A 173 2.80 -21.74 -10.26
C LEU A 173 2.90 -22.82 -11.35
N LEU A 174 4.02 -22.87 -12.02
CA LEU A 174 4.31 -23.93 -13.00
C LEU A 174 4.80 -25.18 -12.27
N ARG A 175 4.72 -26.33 -12.95
CA ARG A 175 5.16 -27.61 -12.41
C ARG A 175 6.59 -27.52 -11.86
N GLY A 176 6.76 -27.89 -10.59
CA GLY A 176 8.05 -27.87 -9.88
C GLY A 176 8.42 -26.51 -9.28
N GLN A 177 7.53 -25.53 -9.33
CA GLN A 177 7.66 -24.28 -8.59
C GLN A 177 6.88 -24.35 -7.26
N GLU A 178 7.49 -23.89 -6.20
CA GLU A 178 6.88 -23.81 -4.86
C GLU A 178 6.63 -22.36 -4.44
N GLU A 179 7.33 -21.40 -5.07
CA GLU A 179 7.31 -19.99 -4.71
C GLU A 179 7.18 -19.09 -5.94
N HIS A 180 6.45 -17.98 -5.78
CA HIS A 180 6.37 -16.95 -6.80
C HIS A 180 7.63 -16.09 -6.85
N ASN A 181 8.17 -15.90 -8.05
CA ASN A 181 9.25 -14.96 -8.31
C ASN A 181 8.99 -14.23 -9.64
N HIS A 182 8.47 -13.03 -9.56
CA HIS A 182 8.12 -12.25 -10.74
C HIS A 182 9.28 -11.41 -11.31
N SER A 183 10.49 -11.51 -10.75
CA SER A 183 11.63 -10.69 -11.19
C SER A 183 11.98 -10.90 -12.66
N LYS A 184 12.00 -12.16 -13.12
CA LYS A 184 12.28 -12.51 -14.53
C LYS A 184 11.11 -12.16 -15.43
N LEU A 185 9.90 -12.54 -15.05
CA LEU A 185 8.65 -12.22 -15.73
C LEU A 185 8.54 -10.71 -15.98
N PHE A 186 8.66 -9.92 -14.94
CA PHE A 186 8.46 -8.47 -15.04
C PHE A 186 9.57 -7.78 -15.83
N ARG A 187 10.80 -8.30 -15.76
CA ARG A 187 11.90 -7.84 -16.61
C ARG A 187 11.63 -8.11 -18.10
N GLU A 188 11.10 -9.27 -18.47
CA GLU A 188 10.74 -9.60 -19.85
C GLU A 188 9.63 -8.67 -20.37
N ILE A 189 8.58 -8.43 -19.58
CA ILE A 189 7.51 -7.48 -19.92
C ILE A 189 8.08 -6.06 -20.10
N ARG A 190 8.89 -5.60 -19.15
CA ARG A 190 9.51 -4.27 -19.20
C ARG A 190 10.39 -4.09 -20.44
N ASN A 191 11.23 -5.07 -20.74
CA ASN A 191 12.10 -5.01 -21.93
C ASN A 191 11.27 -4.92 -23.22
N TYR A 192 10.21 -5.70 -23.32
CA TYR A 192 9.33 -5.66 -24.49
C TYR A 192 8.60 -4.31 -24.61
N LEU A 193 8.03 -3.80 -23.53
CA LEU A 193 7.34 -2.52 -23.55
C LEU A 193 8.29 -1.34 -23.78
N THR A 194 9.53 -1.43 -23.30
CA THR A 194 10.61 -0.47 -23.64
C THR A 194 10.90 -0.50 -25.14
N PHE A 195 11.04 -1.69 -25.73
CA PHE A 195 11.18 -1.84 -27.18
C PHE A 195 10.00 -1.21 -27.94
N CYS A 196 8.76 -1.43 -27.50
CA CYS A 196 7.58 -0.79 -28.10
C CYS A 196 7.70 0.74 -28.06
N LYS A 197 8.14 1.30 -26.93
CA LYS A 197 8.33 2.75 -26.76
C LYS A 197 9.41 3.31 -27.69
N GLU A 198 10.57 2.69 -27.73
CA GLU A 198 11.71 3.13 -28.55
C GLU A 198 11.41 3.08 -30.04
N ASN A 199 10.66 2.06 -30.48
CA ASN A 199 10.28 1.86 -31.87
C ASN A 199 8.92 2.48 -32.24
N LYS A 200 8.26 3.19 -31.30
CA LYS A 200 6.93 3.78 -31.49
C LYS A 200 5.89 2.73 -31.94
N TYR A 201 6.01 1.52 -31.42
CA TYR A 201 5.12 0.40 -31.75
C TYR A 201 3.93 0.40 -30.81
N TRP A 202 2.78 0.89 -31.30
CA TRP A 202 1.59 1.13 -30.51
C TRP A 202 0.37 0.30 -30.94
N ASP A 203 0.62 -0.81 -31.64
CA ASP A 203 -0.44 -1.79 -31.97
C ASP A 203 -0.81 -2.54 -30.69
N GLU A 204 -1.95 -2.16 -30.11
CA GLU A 204 -2.40 -2.67 -28.83
C GLU A 204 -2.63 -4.18 -28.87
N GLU A 205 -3.33 -4.69 -29.89
CA GLU A 205 -3.68 -6.12 -29.96
C GLU A 205 -2.43 -7.00 -30.01
N LYS A 206 -1.48 -6.66 -30.87
CA LYS A 206 -0.22 -7.40 -30.99
C LYS A 206 0.64 -7.26 -29.73
N ALA A 207 0.74 -6.06 -29.17
CA ALA A 207 1.51 -5.83 -27.95
C ALA A 207 0.94 -6.64 -26.77
N ILE A 208 -0.36 -6.62 -26.58
CA ILE A 208 -1.01 -7.39 -25.51
C ILE A 208 -0.93 -8.89 -25.75
N SER A 209 -1.07 -9.36 -26.99
CA SER A 209 -0.86 -10.76 -27.33
C SER A 209 0.54 -11.23 -26.94
N TYR A 210 1.57 -10.44 -27.22
CA TYR A 210 2.94 -10.75 -26.84
C TYR A 210 3.15 -10.73 -25.32
N VAL A 211 2.61 -9.72 -24.62
CA VAL A 211 2.64 -9.69 -23.15
C VAL A 211 1.97 -10.91 -22.53
N LYS A 212 0.80 -11.32 -23.05
CA LYS A 212 0.12 -12.56 -22.62
C LYS A 212 1.01 -13.79 -22.84
N SER A 213 1.74 -13.86 -23.94
CA SER A 213 2.67 -14.98 -24.16
C SER A 213 3.79 -15.06 -23.11
N ILE A 214 4.31 -13.90 -22.68
CA ILE A 214 5.27 -13.83 -21.57
C ILE A 214 4.61 -14.27 -20.26
N LEU A 215 3.42 -13.76 -19.95
CA LEU A 215 2.68 -14.14 -18.75
C LEU A 215 2.39 -15.64 -18.73
N ASN A 216 1.88 -16.21 -19.82
CA ASN A 216 1.59 -17.64 -19.94
C ASN A 216 2.83 -18.51 -19.72
N LYS A 217 3.98 -18.06 -20.22
CA LYS A 217 5.28 -18.74 -20.02
C LYS A 217 5.69 -18.82 -18.55
N HIS A 218 5.36 -17.83 -17.73
CA HIS A 218 5.81 -17.72 -16.36
C HIS A 218 4.76 -18.08 -15.32
N LEU A 219 3.46 -17.89 -15.62
CA LEU A 219 2.35 -18.07 -14.68
C LEU A 219 1.36 -19.14 -15.15
N GLY A 220 1.55 -19.70 -16.33
CA GLY A 220 0.53 -20.54 -16.99
C GLY A 220 -0.58 -19.71 -17.60
N THR A 221 -1.42 -20.36 -18.40
CA THR A 221 -2.58 -19.71 -19.04
C THR A 221 -3.76 -19.73 -18.06
N PRO A 222 -4.35 -18.57 -17.76
CA PRO A 222 -5.58 -18.53 -16.96
C PRO A 222 -6.70 -19.36 -17.61
N PRO A 223 -7.51 -20.07 -16.81
CA PRO A 223 -8.60 -20.88 -17.36
C PRO A 223 -9.70 -19.99 -17.95
N GLU A 224 -10.25 -20.40 -19.08
CA GLU A 224 -11.44 -19.79 -19.69
C GLU A 224 -12.72 -20.27 -18.98
N THR A 225 -12.71 -21.52 -18.50
CA THR A 225 -13.78 -22.13 -17.71
C THR A 225 -13.19 -22.88 -16.52
N ILE A 226 -13.95 -22.97 -15.45
CA ILE A 226 -13.62 -23.71 -14.22
C ILE A 226 -14.73 -24.67 -13.86
N GLU A 227 -14.40 -25.72 -13.14
CA GLU A 227 -15.38 -26.66 -12.58
C GLU A 227 -15.65 -26.31 -11.12
N VAL A 228 -16.91 -26.04 -10.78
CA VAL A 228 -17.37 -25.77 -9.42
C VAL A 228 -18.61 -26.62 -9.16
N ASP A 229 -18.56 -27.49 -8.16
CA ASP A 229 -19.65 -28.40 -7.78
C ASP A 229 -20.18 -29.23 -8.98
N GLY A 230 -19.27 -29.68 -9.87
CA GLY A 230 -19.58 -30.46 -11.03
C GLY A 230 -20.25 -29.66 -12.18
N LYS A 231 -20.19 -28.34 -12.15
CA LYS A 231 -20.66 -27.46 -13.21
C LYS A 231 -19.51 -26.67 -13.80
N SER A 232 -19.42 -26.68 -15.12
CA SER A 232 -18.49 -25.83 -15.85
C SER A 232 -19.06 -24.42 -15.99
N MET A 233 -18.25 -23.43 -15.66
CA MET A 233 -18.62 -22.01 -15.75
C MET A 233 -17.41 -21.13 -16.03
N THR A 234 -17.65 -19.96 -16.58
CA THR A 234 -16.61 -18.94 -16.77
C THR A 234 -16.25 -18.26 -15.43
N PRO A 235 -15.05 -17.65 -15.30
CA PRO A 235 -14.68 -16.87 -14.12
C PRO A 235 -15.67 -15.74 -13.79
N LYS A 236 -16.34 -15.17 -14.78
CA LYS A 236 -17.42 -14.18 -14.57
C LYS A 236 -18.68 -14.79 -13.99
N GLU A 237 -19.13 -15.89 -14.55
CA GLU A 237 -20.29 -16.62 -14.01
C GLU A 237 -20.02 -17.11 -12.59
N TYR A 238 -18.80 -17.50 -12.27
CA TYR A 238 -18.40 -17.85 -10.91
C TYR A 238 -18.54 -16.65 -9.96
N LEU A 239 -18.03 -15.48 -10.34
CA LEU A 239 -18.19 -14.26 -9.57
C LEU A 239 -19.67 -13.88 -9.37
N GLU A 240 -20.45 -13.87 -10.45
CA GLU A 240 -21.82 -13.36 -10.47
C GLU A 240 -22.83 -14.33 -9.83
N ASN A 241 -22.68 -15.64 -10.07
CA ASN A 241 -23.68 -16.63 -9.67
C ASN A 241 -23.32 -17.40 -8.38
N VAL A 242 -22.03 -17.53 -8.07
CA VAL A 242 -21.56 -18.29 -6.90
C VAL A 242 -21.08 -17.36 -5.80
N LEU A 243 -20.08 -16.50 -6.08
CA LEU A 243 -19.52 -15.62 -5.08
C LEU A 243 -20.49 -14.50 -4.69
N GLN A 244 -21.11 -13.87 -5.67
CA GLN A 244 -22.07 -12.78 -5.48
C GLN A 244 -21.53 -11.65 -4.59
N LEU A 245 -20.23 -11.32 -4.77
CA LEU A 245 -19.58 -10.23 -4.04
C LEU A 245 -20.15 -8.89 -4.53
N PRO A 246 -20.60 -8.01 -3.62
CA PRO A 246 -21.10 -6.68 -3.98
C PRO A 246 -19.92 -5.72 -4.22
N LEU A 247 -19.16 -5.93 -5.30
CA LEU A 247 -17.90 -5.24 -5.57
C LEU A 247 -18.03 -3.71 -5.69
N ASP A 248 -19.24 -3.21 -5.94
CA ASP A 248 -19.51 -1.78 -6.03
C ASP A 248 -19.80 -1.12 -4.66
N ASP A 249 -20.02 -1.93 -3.61
CA ASP A 249 -20.30 -1.44 -2.26
C ASP A 249 -19.02 -1.16 -1.46
N TYR A 250 -17.89 -1.67 -1.92
CA TYR A 250 -16.58 -1.42 -1.26
C TYR A 250 -16.03 -0.06 -1.67
N VAL A 251 -15.59 0.70 -0.67
CA VAL A 251 -15.08 2.05 -0.84
C VAL A 251 -13.63 2.16 -0.39
N CYS A 252 -12.86 3.01 -1.06
CA CYS A 252 -11.50 3.34 -0.67
C CYS A 252 -11.48 4.71 0.02
N PHE A 253 -10.86 4.78 1.19
CA PHE A 253 -10.61 6.00 1.91
C PHE A 253 -9.16 6.45 1.77
N MET A 254 -8.95 7.76 1.80
CA MET A 254 -7.65 8.40 1.97
C MET A 254 -7.80 9.58 2.93
N SER A 255 -6.68 10.12 3.40
CA SER A 255 -6.67 11.29 4.26
C SER A 255 -5.55 12.24 3.84
N LEU A 256 -5.87 13.26 3.03
CA LEU A 256 -4.93 14.22 2.47
C LEU A 256 -5.50 15.65 2.51
N LYS A 257 -4.79 16.59 3.13
CA LYS A 257 -5.17 18.03 3.14
C LYS A 257 -5.01 18.70 1.78
N SER A 258 -4.23 18.11 0.87
CA SER A 258 -4.06 18.62 -0.49
C SER A 258 -5.32 18.56 -1.35
N LEU A 259 -6.33 17.83 -0.89
CA LEU A 259 -7.66 17.73 -1.49
C LEU A 259 -8.73 18.12 -0.47
N PRO A 260 -9.87 18.68 -0.88
CA PRO A 260 -10.96 18.94 0.04
C PRO A 260 -11.43 17.67 0.74
N PHE A 261 -11.63 17.72 2.05
CA PHE A 261 -12.26 16.62 2.77
C PHE A 261 -13.72 16.44 2.34
N TYR A 262 -14.23 15.22 2.51
CA TYR A 262 -15.60 14.78 2.16
C TYR A 262 -15.89 14.82 0.65
N THR A 263 -14.83 14.76 -0.16
CA THR A 263 -14.91 14.62 -1.61
C THR A 263 -14.19 13.38 -2.09
N LYS A 264 -14.49 12.94 -3.29
CA LYS A 264 -13.68 11.94 -3.98
C LYS A 264 -12.52 12.63 -4.70
N GLY A 265 -11.40 11.93 -4.82
CA GLY A 265 -10.25 12.41 -5.55
C GLY A 265 -9.23 11.33 -5.82
N GLU A 266 -8.18 11.69 -6.56
CA GLU A 266 -7.10 10.80 -6.91
C GLU A 266 -6.10 10.67 -5.74
N TYR A 267 -5.83 9.44 -5.33
CA TYR A 267 -4.67 9.12 -4.52
C TYR A 267 -3.43 9.06 -5.42
N LYS A 268 -2.59 10.11 -5.34
CA LYS A 268 -1.48 10.34 -6.28
C LYS A 268 -0.22 9.55 -5.90
N VAL A 269 -0.28 8.25 -6.02
CA VAL A 269 0.85 7.33 -5.84
C VAL A 269 1.15 6.58 -7.14
N PRO A 270 2.38 6.08 -7.34
CA PRO A 270 2.75 5.40 -8.59
C PRO A 270 1.91 4.16 -8.89
N ASP A 271 1.38 3.51 -7.86
CA ASP A 271 0.61 2.28 -7.96
C ASP A 271 -0.86 2.52 -8.35
N ASN A 272 -1.38 3.74 -8.17
CA ASN A 272 -2.63 4.21 -8.82
C ASN A 272 -2.37 4.63 -10.28
N TRP A 273 -1.80 3.74 -11.06
CA TRP A 273 -1.30 3.99 -12.41
C TRP A 273 -2.39 4.35 -13.42
N TRP A 274 -3.64 4.01 -13.14
CA TRP A 274 -4.81 4.34 -13.99
C TRP A 274 -5.53 5.61 -13.54
N HIS A 275 -4.96 6.31 -12.53
CA HIS A 275 -5.46 7.59 -12.03
C HIS A 275 -6.92 7.52 -11.54
N SER A 276 -7.24 6.50 -10.74
CA SER A 276 -8.55 6.40 -10.10
C SER A 276 -8.78 7.58 -9.18
N GLU A 277 -9.93 8.22 -9.33
CA GLU A 277 -10.41 9.31 -8.47
C GLU A 277 -11.48 8.82 -7.45
N GLU A 278 -11.62 7.51 -7.29
CA GLU A 278 -12.64 6.87 -6.46
C GLU A 278 -12.22 6.71 -4.99
N TYR A 279 -11.37 7.59 -4.48
CA TYR A 279 -10.97 7.61 -3.07
C TYR A 279 -11.71 8.71 -2.32
N TYR A 280 -12.46 8.34 -1.27
CA TYR A 280 -13.08 9.30 -0.37
C TYR A 280 -12.02 9.90 0.55
N ASN A 281 -11.89 11.22 0.49
CA ASN A 281 -10.94 11.96 1.32
C ASN A 281 -11.59 12.41 2.62
N VAL A 282 -11.09 11.95 3.75
CA VAL A 282 -11.62 12.28 5.09
C VAL A 282 -10.48 12.75 6.02
N PRO A 283 -10.77 13.50 7.08
CA PRO A 283 -9.79 13.82 8.12
C PRO A 283 -9.14 12.57 8.71
N LEU A 284 -7.91 12.69 9.23
CA LEU A 284 -7.16 11.56 9.77
C LEU A 284 -7.88 10.84 10.90
N ASP A 285 -8.52 11.58 11.80
CA ASP A 285 -9.25 10.97 12.91
C ASP A 285 -10.44 10.16 12.42
N GLU A 286 -11.19 10.67 11.43
CA GLU A 286 -12.30 9.94 10.82
C GLU A 286 -11.81 8.73 10.00
N PHE A 287 -10.65 8.84 9.34
CA PHE A 287 -10.01 7.72 8.66
C PHE A 287 -9.67 6.60 9.65
N PHE A 288 -9.08 6.95 10.79
CA PHE A 288 -8.78 5.99 11.85
C PHE A 288 -10.05 5.39 12.47
N ASP A 289 -11.03 6.23 12.78
CA ASP A 289 -12.32 5.80 13.31
C ASP A 289 -13.06 4.86 12.34
N ALA A 290 -12.96 5.08 11.04
CA ALA A 290 -13.53 4.18 10.04
C ALA A 290 -12.91 2.78 10.10
N ILE A 291 -11.60 2.66 10.28
CA ILE A 291 -10.91 1.37 10.47
C ILE A 291 -11.41 0.70 11.76
N VAL A 292 -11.37 1.41 12.89
CA VAL A 292 -11.75 0.89 14.20
C VAL A 292 -13.23 0.46 14.23
N ASN A 293 -14.11 1.29 13.66
CA ASN A 293 -15.54 0.99 13.61
C ASN A 293 -15.86 -0.18 12.68
N SER A 294 -15.15 -0.30 11.55
CA SER A 294 -15.29 -1.47 10.67
C SER A 294 -14.98 -2.75 11.43
N LEU A 295 -13.81 -2.82 12.08
CA LEU A 295 -13.41 -3.97 12.89
C LEU A 295 -14.40 -4.25 14.02
N LYS A 296 -14.83 -3.24 14.78
CA LYS A 296 -15.82 -3.42 15.87
C LYS A 296 -17.18 -3.92 15.39
N ASN A 297 -17.53 -3.69 14.14
CA ASN A 297 -18.80 -4.13 13.53
C ASN A 297 -18.69 -5.40 12.70
N GLY A 298 -17.59 -6.14 12.81
CA GLY A 298 -17.46 -7.44 12.15
C GLY A 298 -16.93 -7.42 10.72
N HIS A 299 -16.41 -6.29 10.28
CA HIS A 299 -15.77 -6.15 8.98
C HIS A 299 -14.26 -6.13 9.13
N THR A 300 -13.57 -6.82 8.25
CA THR A 300 -12.12 -6.69 8.12
C THR A 300 -11.78 -5.53 7.19
N VAL A 301 -10.51 -5.10 7.14
CA VAL A 301 -10.10 -3.93 6.36
C VAL A 301 -8.81 -4.20 5.59
N ALA A 302 -8.80 -3.94 4.29
CA ALA A 302 -7.58 -3.91 3.50
C ALA A 302 -6.92 -2.51 3.62
N LEU A 303 -5.65 -2.47 4.03
CA LEU A 303 -4.90 -1.24 4.34
C LEU A 303 -3.64 -1.13 3.50
N GLY A 304 -3.36 0.07 2.97
CA GLY A 304 -2.05 0.45 2.46
C GLY A 304 -1.24 1.20 3.52
N GLY A 305 0.06 0.99 3.55
CA GLY A 305 0.93 1.63 4.51
C GLY A 305 2.41 1.42 4.22
N ASP A 306 3.24 1.88 5.14
CA ASP A 306 4.70 1.75 5.09
C ASP A 306 5.16 0.68 6.08
N VAL A 307 5.74 -0.41 5.57
CA VAL A 307 6.35 -1.47 6.41
C VAL A 307 7.87 -1.37 6.44
N SER A 308 8.45 -0.39 5.77
CA SER A 308 9.89 -0.12 5.81
C SER A 308 10.30 0.75 7.01
N GLU A 309 9.33 1.27 7.76
CA GLU A 309 9.53 2.09 8.96
C GLU A 309 10.30 1.34 10.06
N PRO A 310 11.20 2.04 10.79
CA PRO A 310 12.04 1.40 11.82
C PRO A 310 11.26 0.86 13.03
N GLY A 311 10.01 1.26 13.19
CA GLY A 311 9.10 0.80 14.24
C GLY A 311 8.33 -0.47 13.89
N ILE A 312 8.59 -1.10 12.73
CA ILE A 312 7.97 -2.36 12.34
C ILE A 312 8.93 -3.52 12.55
N SER A 313 8.47 -4.53 13.26
CA SER A 313 9.23 -5.76 13.51
C SER A 313 8.33 -6.97 13.44
N SER A 314 8.51 -7.78 12.40
CA SER A 314 7.83 -9.08 12.27
C SER A 314 8.35 -10.14 13.25
N ALA A 315 9.52 -9.92 13.88
CA ALA A 315 10.05 -10.82 14.89
C ALA A 315 9.41 -10.57 16.27
N GLU A 316 8.92 -9.36 16.47
CA GLU A 316 8.26 -8.92 17.70
C GLU A 316 6.74 -8.76 17.54
N ASP A 317 6.22 -9.02 16.32
CA ASP A 317 4.81 -8.85 15.95
C ASP A 317 4.25 -7.46 16.32
N ILE A 318 5.02 -6.41 15.98
CA ILE A 318 4.71 -5.04 16.38
C ILE A 318 4.91 -4.05 15.22
N ALA A 319 4.03 -3.06 15.18
CA ALA A 319 4.11 -1.91 14.29
C ALA A 319 3.78 -0.64 15.09
N ILE A 320 4.77 0.22 15.28
CA ILE A 320 4.65 1.48 16.01
C ILE A 320 5.36 2.61 15.30
N VAL A 321 5.02 3.85 15.62
CA VAL A 321 5.85 5.00 15.31
C VAL A 321 6.80 5.23 16.49
N PRO A 322 8.14 5.09 16.33
CA PRO A 322 9.08 5.21 17.43
C PRO A 322 9.13 6.62 18.02
N THR A 323 9.28 6.74 19.34
CA THR A 323 9.34 8.04 20.01
C THR A 323 10.57 8.88 19.63
N TYR A 324 11.66 8.26 19.19
CA TYR A 324 12.82 8.98 18.66
C TYR A 324 12.61 9.57 17.28
N ASP A 325 11.57 9.15 16.58
CA ASP A 325 11.17 9.71 15.29
C ASP A 325 10.16 10.84 15.49
N ILE A 326 9.04 10.55 16.16
CA ILE A 326 8.03 11.54 16.55
C ILE A 326 7.31 11.07 17.82
N LEU A 327 7.05 11.99 18.72
CA LEU A 327 6.25 11.71 19.92
C LEU A 327 4.79 11.43 19.53
N GLN A 328 4.20 10.40 20.11
CA GLN A 328 2.82 9.99 19.79
C GLN A 328 1.81 11.13 19.84
N LYS A 329 1.91 12.03 20.81
CA LYS A 329 1.02 13.21 20.95
C LYS A 329 1.21 14.27 19.87
N LEU A 330 2.27 14.18 19.06
CA LEU A 330 2.54 15.07 17.93
C LEU A 330 2.19 14.41 16.58
N ILE A 331 1.66 13.19 16.61
CA ILE A 331 1.15 12.53 15.41
C ILE A 331 -0.24 13.08 15.14
N ASP A 332 -0.32 13.92 14.12
CA ASP A 332 -1.53 14.55 13.63
C ASP A 332 -1.57 14.54 12.09
N GLN A 333 -2.60 15.14 11.52
CA GLN A 333 -2.76 15.25 10.08
C GLN A 333 -1.54 15.88 9.39
N ASP A 334 -0.97 16.94 9.99
CA ASP A 334 0.13 17.68 9.39
C ASP A 334 1.45 16.93 9.46
N SER A 335 1.76 16.32 10.58
CA SER A 335 2.98 15.51 10.76
C SER A 335 2.96 14.28 9.86
N ARG A 336 1.81 13.61 9.71
CA ARG A 336 1.63 12.49 8.80
C ARG A 336 1.85 12.91 7.34
N GLU A 337 1.22 13.98 6.90
CA GLU A 337 1.37 14.45 5.52
C GLU A 337 2.78 14.94 5.22
N PHE A 338 3.41 15.64 6.15
CA PHE A 338 4.80 16.06 6.00
C PHE A 338 5.72 14.87 5.76
N ARG A 339 5.55 13.77 6.52
CA ARG A 339 6.32 12.53 6.34
C ARG A 339 6.07 11.87 4.99
N PHE A 340 4.83 11.85 4.54
CA PHE A 340 4.45 11.31 3.24
C PHE A 340 5.03 12.14 2.08
N TYR A 341 4.91 13.46 2.13
CA TYR A 341 5.42 14.32 1.06
C TYR A 341 6.95 14.42 1.00
N ASN A 342 7.64 14.34 2.13
CA ASN A 342 9.09 14.31 2.14
C ASN A 342 9.68 12.92 1.94
N ARG A 343 8.82 11.89 1.79
CA ARG A 343 9.17 10.47 1.59
C ARG A 343 9.89 9.82 2.76
N THR A 344 9.70 10.31 3.96
CA THR A 344 10.12 9.62 5.19
C THR A 344 9.22 8.42 5.43
N SER A 345 7.94 8.54 5.09
CA SER A 345 6.96 7.46 5.05
C SER A 345 6.44 7.29 3.62
N THR A 346 6.27 6.06 3.18
CA THR A 346 5.85 5.70 1.82
C THR A 346 4.67 4.74 1.84
N ASP A 347 3.95 4.64 0.72
CA ASP A 347 2.97 3.58 0.50
C ASP A 347 3.69 2.43 -0.22
N ASP A 348 4.23 1.49 0.55
CA ASP A 348 5.07 0.42 0.02
C ASP A 348 4.52 -0.98 0.24
N HIS A 349 3.46 -1.12 1.02
CA HIS A 349 2.88 -2.42 1.33
C HIS A 349 1.38 -2.38 1.56
N ALA A 350 0.74 -3.50 1.27
CA ALA A 350 -0.67 -3.73 1.58
C ALA A 350 -0.82 -4.86 2.59
N ILE A 351 -1.68 -4.66 3.57
CA ILE A 351 -1.99 -5.61 4.65
C ILE A 351 -3.49 -5.78 4.81
N HIS A 352 -3.91 -6.85 5.47
CA HIS A 352 -5.29 -7.12 5.82
C HIS A 352 -5.44 -7.14 7.33
N ALA A 353 -6.16 -6.18 7.89
CA ALA A 353 -6.51 -6.12 9.30
C ALA A 353 -7.77 -6.97 9.56
N VAL A 354 -7.65 -7.90 10.50
CA VAL A 354 -8.68 -8.93 10.77
C VAL A 354 -9.26 -8.89 12.17
N GLY A 355 -8.81 -7.94 13.00
CA GLY A 355 -9.27 -7.78 14.37
C GLY A 355 -8.53 -6.71 15.13
#